data_4601420c776aa8dc257653608d71215c
#
_entry.id   4601420c776aa8dc257653608d71215c
#
_cell.length_a   1.000
_cell.length_b   1.000
_cell.length_c   1.000
_cell.angle_alpha   90.00
_cell.angle_beta   90.00
_cell.angle_gamma   90.00
#
_symmetry.space_group_name_H-M   'P 1'
#
loop_
_entity.id
_entity.type
_entity.pdbx_description
1 polymer ?
#
loop_
_entity_poly.entity_id
_entity_poly.type
_entity_poly.pdbx_seq_one_letter_code
_entity_poly.pdbx_strand_id
1 'polypeptide(L)'
;MLSLNNIFDTIDMIDRQHLDIRTVTMGISLLDCVSEDPKRCCEKIYDKICRRAEHLVKTGEDIETEFGIPIVNKRISVTPVALIAGSCATEDYVPFALTLDAAAKTCGVNFIGGYSALVQKGFAKGDELLLRSIPQAMAQTDIVCSSVNVGSTRAGINMDAVAQMGKIIKQTAHLTRDADGLGCAKLVVFCNAVEDNPFMAGAFHGVGEADSVINVGVSGPGVVYHALGKCKGEPFDVVAETIKKTAFQITRMGQMVAAEASERLDVPFGIVDLSLAPTPAIGDSVARILEEMGLETCGTHGTTAALALLNDAVKKGGIMASGHVGGLSGAFIPVSEDEGMIAAAKNSTLTIDKLEAMTCVCSVGLDMIAVPGDTSAETISAIIADEAAIGMVNSKTTAVRIIPVEGKGVGDMVEMGGLLGSAPVMPVHSAKSSDFIARGGRIPAPLQSLKN
;
A
#
# COMPACT_ATOMS: atom_id res chain seq x y z
N MET A 1 -24.88 -17.53 20.01
CA MET A 1 -24.50 -18.96 19.99
C MET A 1 -23.88 -19.22 18.62
N LEU A 2 -22.58 -19.55 18.56
CA LEU A 2 -21.93 -19.97 17.30
C LEU A 2 -22.58 -21.28 16.86
N SER A 3 -23.16 -21.32 15.67
CA SER A 3 -23.66 -22.57 15.11
C SER A 3 -22.49 -23.41 14.60
N LEU A 4 -22.61 -24.73 14.60
CA LEU A 4 -21.61 -25.64 14.02
C LEU A 4 -21.28 -25.25 12.57
N ASN A 5 -22.27 -24.78 11.82
CA ASN A 5 -22.08 -24.32 10.44
C ASN A 5 -21.12 -23.12 10.37
N ASN A 6 -21.24 -22.14 11.28
CA ASN A 6 -20.31 -20.99 11.29
C ASN A 6 -18.86 -21.39 11.59
N ILE A 7 -18.66 -22.45 12.38
CA ILE A 7 -17.30 -22.96 12.64
C ILE A 7 -16.74 -23.63 11.39
N PHE A 8 -17.51 -24.48 10.71
CA PHE A 8 -17.09 -25.10 9.45
C PHE A 8 -16.84 -24.06 8.36
N ASP A 9 -17.69 -23.05 8.24
CA ASP A 9 -17.49 -21.95 7.28
C ASP A 9 -16.17 -21.21 7.54
N THR A 10 -15.83 -20.96 8.82
CA THR A 10 -14.56 -20.31 9.18
C THR A 10 -13.35 -21.17 8.82
N ILE A 11 -13.40 -22.47 9.09
CA ILE A 11 -12.32 -23.42 8.73
C ILE A 11 -12.14 -23.46 7.19
N ASP A 12 -13.24 -23.53 6.44
CA ASP A 12 -13.22 -23.55 4.99
C ASP A 12 -12.63 -22.22 4.40
N MET A 13 -12.96 -21.09 5.02
CA MET A 13 -12.38 -19.80 4.63
C MET A 13 -10.86 -19.76 4.78
N ILE A 14 -10.31 -20.38 5.82
CA ILE A 14 -8.87 -20.44 6.07
C ILE A 14 -8.19 -21.47 5.16
N ASP A 15 -8.68 -22.73 5.20
CA ASP A 15 -8.00 -23.86 4.56
C ASP A 15 -8.10 -23.87 3.03
N ARG A 16 -9.22 -23.34 2.47
CA ARG A 16 -9.52 -23.48 1.03
C ARG A 16 -9.70 -22.18 0.29
N GLN A 17 -10.02 -21.09 1.01
CA GLN A 17 -10.41 -19.83 0.39
C GLN A 17 -9.38 -18.72 0.63
N HIS A 18 -8.19 -19.05 1.13
CA HIS A 18 -7.06 -18.14 1.32
C HIS A 18 -7.34 -16.92 2.22
N LEU A 19 -8.18 -17.09 3.27
CA LEU A 19 -8.29 -16.07 4.31
C LEU A 19 -6.97 -15.97 5.07
N ASP A 20 -6.37 -14.80 5.09
CA ASP A 20 -5.17 -14.54 5.88
C ASP A 20 -5.25 -13.22 6.66
N ILE A 21 -4.48 -13.15 7.74
CA ILE A 21 -4.05 -11.89 8.32
C ILE A 21 -2.80 -11.47 7.55
N ARG A 22 -2.98 -10.55 6.61
CA ARG A 22 -1.89 -10.12 5.76
C ARG A 22 -0.75 -9.50 6.54
N THR A 23 -1.07 -8.80 7.63
CA THR A 23 -0.04 -8.22 8.48
C THR A 23 -0.58 -7.87 9.88
N VAL A 24 0.30 -8.07 10.89
CA VAL A 24 0.24 -7.36 12.16
C VAL A 24 1.34 -6.31 12.11
N THR A 25 0.96 -5.03 12.12
CA THR A 25 1.89 -3.90 12.01
C THR A 25 1.90 -3.08 13.29
N MET A 26 3.08 -2.91 13.89
CA MET A 26 3.27 -2.02 15.02
C MET A 26 3.67 -0.63 14.53
N GLY A 27 2.83 0.37 14.77
CA GLY A 27 3.17 1.78 14.63
C GLY A 27 4.00 2.25 15.82
N ILE A 28 5.09 2.98 15.59
CA ILE A 28 5.99 3.49 16.63
C ILE A 28 6.29 4.96 16.36
N SER A 29 5.94 5.84 17.30
CA SER A 29 6.33 7.24 17.26
C SER A 29 7.84 7.39 17.51
N LEU A 30 8.50 8.18 16.67
CA LEU A 30 9.93 8.53 16.83
C LEU A 30 10.13 9.97 17.31
N LEU A 31 9.08 10.67 17.71
CA LEU A 31 9.14 12.09 18.07
C LEU A 31 10.10 12.39 19.24
N ASP A 32 10.28 11.47 20.18
CA ASP A 32 11.22 11.56 21.30
C ASP A 32 12.67 11.18 20.94
N CYS A 33 12.89 10.69 19.71
CA CYS A 33 14.22 10.34 19.20
C CYS A 33 14.99 11.53 18.63
N VAL A 34 14.35 12.69 18.45
CA VAL A 34 14.95 13.91 17.90
C VAL A 34 16.25 14.26 18.60
N SER A 35 17.26 14.66 17.80
CA SER A 35 18.57 15.13 18.26
C SER A 35 19.23 15.98 17.18
N GLU A 36 20.05 16.96 17.56
CA GLU A 36 20.90 17.72 16.62
C GLU A 36 22.04 16.84 16.08
N ASP A 37 22.55 15.90 16.89
CA ASP A 37 23.55 14.93 16.48
C ASP A 37 22.89 13.76 15.75
N PRO A 38 23.16 13.55 14.44
CA PRO A 38 22.57 12.48 13.65
C PRO A 38 22.88 11.09 14.17
N LYS A 39 24.09 10.86 14.70
CA LYS A 39 24.47 9.57 15.24
C LYS A 39 23.64 9.23 16.48
N ARG A 40 23.50 10.19 17.40
CA ARG A 40 22.66 10.01 18.58
C ARG A 40 21.18 9.85 18.23
N CYS A 41 20.71 10.53 17.17
CA CYS A 41 19.35 10.35 16.68
C CYS A 41 19.13 8.91 16.18
N CYS A 42 20.05 8.39 15.35
CA CYS A 42 20.02 7.01 14.86
C CYS A 42 20.08 5.99 16.02
N GLU A 43 20.94 6.19 17.02
CA GLU A 43 21.02 5.32 18.21
C GLU A 43 19.66 5.26 18.95
N LYS A 44 19.03 6.42 19.19
CA LYS A 44 17.72 6.48 19.84
C LYS A 44 16.63 5.78 19.03
N ILE A 45 16.63 5.95 17.70
CA ILE A 45 15.69 5.31 16.79
C ILE A 45 15.83 3.80 16.88
N TYR A 46 17.06 3.29 16.75
CA TYR A 46 17.36 1.86 16.84
C TYR A 46 16.89 1.28 18.17
N ASP A 47 17.32 1.88 19.28
CA ASP A 47 16.99 1.41 20.63
C ASP A 47 15.48 1.42 20.90
N LYS A 48 14.77 2.46 20.46
CA LYS A 48 13.32 2.55 20.63
C LYS A 48 12.59 1.47 19.85
N ILE A 49 12.93 1.29 18.57
CA ILE A 49 12.31 0.27 17.72
C ILE A 49 12.55 -1.12 18.32
N CYS A 50 13.81 -1.48 18.63
CA CYS A 50 14.15 -2.78 19.17
C CYS A 50 13.42 -3.06 20.49
N ARG A 51 13.35 -2.09 21.38
CA ARG A 51 12.63 -2.24 22.67
C ARG A 51 11.13 -2.38 22.50
N ARG A 52 10.49 -1.59 21.60
CA ARG A 52 9.03 -1.62 21.42
C ARG A 52 8.56 -2.86 20.69
N ALA A 53 9.30 -3.31 19.70
CA ALA A 53 8.92 -4.43 18.85
C ALA A 53 9.59 -5.77 19.24
N GLU A 54 10.25 -5.85 20.41
CA GLU A 54 10.98 -7.04 20.90
C GLU A 54 10.14 -8.33 20.80
N HIS A 55 8.86 -8.24 21.14
CA HIS A 55 7.98 -9.41 21.19
C HIS A 55 6.98 -9.50 20.02
N LEU A 56 7.03 -8.56 19.06
CA LEU A 56 6.03 -8.48 17.97
C LEU A 56 5.96 -9.76 17.14
N VAL A 57 7.11 -10.26 16.69
CA VAL A 57 7.16 -11.46 15.83
C VAL A 57 6.68 -12.69 16.57
N LYS A 58 7.22 -12.90 17.79
CA LYS A 58 6.85 -14.04 18.63
C LYS A 58 5.36 -14.05 18.96
N THR A 59 4.80 -12.89 19.32
CA THR A 59 3.36 -12.76 19.58
C THR A 59 2.53 -13.09 18.36
N GLY A 60 2.94 -12.63 17.16
CA GLY A 60 2.25 -12.99 15.92
C GLY A 60 2.28 -14.48 15.62
N GLU A 61 3.41 -15.15 15.83
CA GLU A 61 3.56 -16.60 15.65
C GLU A 61 2.74 -17.41 16.66
N ASP A 62 2.68 -16.95 17.90
CA ASP A 62 1.89 -17.61 18.95
C ASP A 62 0.38 -17.51 18.64
N ILE A 63 -0.11 -16.32 18.22
CA ILE A 63 -1.51 -16.12 17.81
C ILE A 63 -1.85 -16.99 16.59
N GLU A 64 -0.97 -17.03 15.58
CA GLU A 64 -1.13 -17.87 14.40
C GLU A 64 -1.28 -19.35 14.79
N THR A 65 -0.42 -19.83 15.70
CA THR A 65 -0.44 -21.22 16.16
C THR A 65 -1.70 -21.54 16.97
N GLU A 66 -2.13 -20.64 17.85
CA GLU A 66 -3.28 -20.85 18.73
C GLU A 66 -4.61 -20.75 18.00
N PHE A 67 -4.73 -19.82 17.05
CA PHE A 67 -5.99 -19.58 16.34
C PHE A 67 -6.10 -20.34 15.03
N GLY A 68 -4.98 -20.89 14.53
CA GLY A 68 -4.93 -21.55 13.23
C GLY A 68 -5.16 -20.60 12.05
N ILE A 69 -4.99 -19.27 12.24
CA ILE A 69 -5.17 -18.26 11.22
C ILE A 69 -3.78 -17.79 10.76
N PRO A 70 -3.43 -17.93 9.47
CA PRO A 70 -2.12 -17.48 8.98
C PRO A 70 -1.91 -15.98 9.20
N ILE A 71 -0.77 -15.59 9.80
CA ILE A 71 -0.30 -14.21 9.91
C ILE A 71 0.93 -14.06 9.03
N VAL A 72 0.72 -13.65 7.78
CA VAL A 72 1.72 -13.70 6.72
C VAL A 72 2.91 -12.79 7.00
N ASN A 73 2.67 -11.59 7.53
CA ASN A 73 3.73 -10.64 7.84
C ASN A 73 3.58 -10.02 9.23
N LYS A 74 4.72 -9.74 9.85
CA LYS A 74 4.87 -8.89 11.03
C LYS A 74 5.70 -7.69 10.58
N ARG A 75 5.20 -6.46 10.80
CA ARG A 75 5.76 -5.24 10.23
C ARG A 75 5.85 -4.13 11.26
N ILE A 76 6.67 -3.12 10.95
CA ILE A 76 6.77 -1.89 11.74
C ILE A 76 6.52 -0.70 10.82
N SER A 77 5.79 0.31 11.31
CA SER A 77 5.71 1.63 10.69
C SER A 77 6.17 2.68 11.70
N VAL A 78 6.94 3.67 11.23
CA VAL A 78 7.46 4.72 12.12
C VAL A 78 7.05 6.10 11.65
N THR A 79 7.16 7.09 12.53
CA THR A 79 6.97 8.51 12.18
C THR A 79 7.80 8.86 10.95
N PRO A 80 7.28 9.63 9.98
CA PRO A 80 8.03 10.04 8.80
C PRO A 80 9.40 10.59 9.15
N VAL A 81 10.46 9.93 8.66
CA VAL A 81 11.85 10.24 9.00
C VAL A 81 12.21 11.67 8.67
N ALA A 82 11.64 12.27 7.61
CA ALA A 82 11.87 13.67 7.27
C ALA A 82 11.59 14.62 8.44
N LEU A 83 10.58 14.34 9.27
CA LEU A 83 10.21 15.14 10.43
C LEU A 83 11.24 15.03 11.56
N ILE A 84 11.79 13.85 11.75
CA ILE A 84 12.75 13.54 12.82
C ILE A 84 14.15 14.03 12.46
N ALA A 85 14.60 13.67 11.26
CA ALA A 85 15.93 14.00 10.76
C ALA A 85 16.10 15.48 10.40
N GLY A 86 15.00 16.22 10.22
CA GLY A 86 15.02 17.65 9.92
C GLY A 86 15.72 18.53 10.95
N SER A 87 15.84 18.06 12.21
CA SER A 87 16.57 18.71 13.29
C SER A 87 18.06 18.40 13.31
N CYS A 88 18.50 17.36 12.59
CA CYS A 88 19.89 16.89 12.62
C CYS A 88 20.81 17.81 11.80
N ALA A 89 22.05 17.97 12.29
CA ALA A 89 23.10 18.70 11.59
C ALA A 89 23.81 17.80 10.55
N THR A 90 23.04 17.32 9.56
CA THR A 90 23.54 16.49 8.46
C THR A 90 22.83 16.80 7.15
N GLU A 91 23.49 16.53 6.04
CA GLU A 91 22.90 16.53 4.69
C GLU A 91 22.74 15.14 4.09
N ASP A 92 23.22 14.10 4.77
CA ASP A 92 23.09 12.69 4.38
C ASP A 92 22.08 11.99 5.27
N TYR A 93 20.98 11.49 4.65
CA TYR A 93 19.92 10.79 5.34
C TYR A 93 19.93 9.27 5.13
N VAL A 94 20.84 8.75 4.31
CA VAL A 94 21.01 7.30 4.12
C VAL A 94 21.28 6.55 5.45
N PRO A 95 22.07 7.09 6.41
CA PRO A 95 22.26 6.44 7.70
C PRO A 95 20.97 6.17 8.49
N PHE A 96 19.93 7.01 8.33
CA PHE A 96 18.62 6.74 8.95
C PHE A 96 17.94 5.53 8.34
N ALA A 97 18.00 5.37 7.00
CA ALA A 97 17.46 4.18 6.34
C ALA A 97 18.20 2.91 6.78
N LEU A 98 19.53 2.95 6.85
CA LEU A 98 20.35 1.84 7.35
C LEU A 98 20.04 1.50 8.82
N THR A 99 19.73 2.51 9.62
CA THR A 99 19.32 2.32 11.02
C THR A 99 17.96 1.62 11.11
N LEU A 100 16.99 2.02 10.29
CA LEU A 100 15.69 1.36 10.20
C LEU A 100 15.82 -0.10 9.74
N ASP A 101 16.63 -0.35 8.73
CA ASP A 101 16.90 -1.69 8.19
C ASP A 101 17.53 -2.61 9.27
N ALA A 102 18.54 -2.11 9.98
CA ALA A 102 19.20 -2.82 11.06
C ALA A 102 18.24 -3.14 12.22
N ALA A 103 17.45 -2.15 12.66
CA ALA A 103 16.46 -2.34 13.73
C ALA A 103 15.39 -3.36 13.33
N ALA A 104 14.86 -3.27 12.12
CA ALA A 104 13.85 -4.20 11.60
C ALA A 104 14.39 -5.63 11.51
N LYS A 105 15.62 -5.81 11.03
CA LYS A 105 16.30 -7.11 11.00
C LYS A 105 16.54 -7.67 12.40
N THR A 106 16.91 -6.84 13.37
CA THR A 106 17.07 -7.24 14.77
C THR A 106 15.75 -7.71 15.37
N CYS A 107 14.63 -7.04 15.07
CA CYS A 107 13.30 -7.45 15.51
C CYS A 107 12.74 -8.67 14.74
N GLY A 108 13.36 -9.07 13.62
CA GLY A 108 12.93 -10.18 12.78
C GLY A 108 11.68 -9.90 11.95
N VAL A 109 11.31 -8.62 11.78
CA VAL A 109 10.12 -8.25 11.00
C VAL A 109 10.39 -8.30 9.50
N ASN A 110 9.31 -8.47 8.71
CA ASN A 110 9.41 -8.60 7.26
C ASN A 110 9.70 -7.26 6.56
N PHE A 111 9.13 -6.15 7.05
CA PHE A 111 9.30 -4.81 6.49
C PHE A 111 9.20 -3.74 7.55
N ILE A 112 9.81 -2.59 7.28
CA ILE A 112 9.65 -1.35 8.04
C ILE A 112 9.36 -0.17 7.11
N GLY A 113 8.26 0.55 7.38
CA GLY A 113 7.87 1.76 6.67
C GLY A 113 8.13 3.01 7.49
N GLY A 114 8.08 4.18 6.83
CA GLY A 114 8.29 5.48 7.47
C GLY A 114 9.54 6.21 7.03
N TYR A 115 10.33 5.66 6.08
CA TYR A 115 11.33 6.47 5.39
C TYR A 115 10.63 7.42 4.41
N SER A 116 9.88 8.38 4.97
CA SER A 116 8.81 9.10 4.30
C SER A 116 8.89 10.61 4.50
N ALA A 117 8.26 11.36 3.56
CA ALA A 117 8.09 12.80 3.61
C ALA A 117 6.66 13.22 3.22
N LEU A 118 6.14 14.27 3.86
CA LEU A 118 4.79 14.82 3.65
C LEU A 118 4.90 16.20 3.03
N VAL A 119 4.95 16.26 1.69
CA VAL A 119 5.30 17.49 0.94
C VAL A 119 4.13 18.12 0.18
N GLN A 120 2.90 17.72 0.50
CA GLN A 120 1.69 18.22 -0.18
C GLN A 120 1.49 19.74 -0.07
N LYS A 121 2.12 20.40 0.90
CA LYS A 121 2.03 21.87 1.08
C LYS A 121 3.32 22.61 0.73
N GLY A 122 4.39 21.92 0.44
CA GLY A 122 5.72 22.46 0.18
C GLY A 122 6.78 21.62 0.89
N PHE A 123 8.03 22.07 0.82
CA PHE A 123 9.16 21.37 1.39
C PHE A 123 9.69 22.06 2.64
N ALA A 124 9.99 21.30 3.68
CA ALA A 124 10.91 21.68 4.73
C ALA A 124 12.32 21.15 4.39
N LYS A 125 13.35 21.62 5.09
CA LYS A 125 14.75 21.19 4.87
C LYS A 125 14.89 19.67 4.97
N GLY A 126 14.23 19.04 5.94
CA GLY A 126 14.26 17.60 6.12
C GLY A 126 13.64 16.83 4.95
N ASP A 127 12.58 17.38 4.35
CA ASP A 127 11.90 16.76 3.21
C ASP A 127 12.83 16.71 1.98
N GLU A 128 13.48 17.83 1.64
CA GLU A 128 14.37 17.90 0.49
C GLU A 128 15.57 16.94 0.62
N LEU A 129 16.12 16.82 1.82
CA LEU A 129 17.23 15.94 2.10
C LEU A 129 16.80 14.47 2.03
N LEU A 130 15.62 14.14 2.58
CA LEU A 130 15.08 12.79 2.50
C LEU A 130 14.80 12.41 1.05
N LEU A 131 14.10 13.26 0.27
CA LEU A 131 13.80 12.96 -1.12
C LEU A 131 15.06 12.65 -1.93
N ARG A 132 16.12 13.47 -1.78
CA ARG A 132 17.41 13.24 -2.46
C ARG A 132 18.07 11.92 -2.08
N SER A 133 17.86 11.43 -0.87
CA SER A 133 18.49 10.21 -0.37
C SER A 133 17.71 8.93 -0.73
N ILE A 134 16.43 9.02 -1.15
CA ILE A 134 15.58 7.84 -1.45
C ILE A 134 16.27 6.85 -2.41
N PRO A 135 16.85 7.26 -3.56
CA PRO A 135 17.44 6.28 -4.46
C PRO A 135 18.54 5.44 -3.83
N GLN A 136 19.44 6.09 -3.08
CA GLN A 136 20.53 5.40 -2.39
C GLN A 136 20.00 4.55 -1.21
N ALA A 137 19.03 5.06 -0.45
CA ALA A 137 18.42 4.33 0.65
C ALA A 137 17.74 3.05 0.15
N MET A 138 16.95 3.12 -0.93
CA MET A 138 16.29 1.94 -1.50
C MET A 138 17.24 0.93 -2.12
N ALA A 139 18.39 1.38 -2.62
CA ALA A 139 19.44 0.51 -3.17
C ALA A 139 20.29 -0.18 -2.08
N GLN A 140 20.43 0.44 -0.90
CA GLN A 140 21.33 -0.05 0.17
C GLN A 140 20.59 -0.77 1.30
N THR A 141 19.25 -0.79 1.31
CA THR A 141 18.44 -1.45 2.32
C THR A 141 17.61 -2.57 1.72
N ASP A 142 17.35 -3.62 2.49
CA ASP A 142 16.58 -4.77 2.02
C ASP A 142 15.09 -4.60 2.28
N ILE A 143 14.71 -4.21 3.50
CA ILE A 143 13.34 -4.27 4.00
C ILE A 143 12.73 -2.90 4.39
N VAL A 144 13.45 -1.81 4.12
CA VAL A 144 12.95 -0.44 4.33
C VAL A 144 12.06 -0.02 3.18
N CYS A 145 10.88 0.51 3.52
CA CYS A 145 9.94 1.07 2.56
C CYS A 145 9.83 2.59 2.72
N SER A 146 9.64 3.27 1.59
CA SER A 146 9.58 4.72 1.49
C SER A 146 8.25 5.18 0.89
N SER A 147 7.78 6.33 1.34
CA SER A 147 6.63 6.99 0.71
C SER A 147 6.74 8.51 0.74
N VAL A 148 6.15 9.14 -0.28
CA VAL A 148 6.10 10.59 -0.37
C VAL A 148 4.68 11.03 -0.70
N ASN A 149 4.07 11.86 0.18
CA ASN A 149 2.74 12.41 -0.04
C ASN A 149 2.84 13.75 -0.75
N VAL A 150 2.51 13.79 -2.06
CA VAL A 150 2.68 14.99 -2.91
C VAL A 150 1.42 15.83 -3.04
N GLY A 151 0.27 15.33 -2.60
CA GLY A 151 -1.01 16.03 -2.77
C GLY A 151 -2.02 15.68 -1.68
N SER A 152 -3.04 16.53 -1.57
CA SER A 152 -4.23 16.22 -0.78
C SER A 152 -5.42 17.03 -1.26
N THR A 153 -6.64 16.57 -0.95
CA THR A 153 -7.87 17.28 -1.24
C THR A 153 -7.85 18.71 -0.71
N ARG A 154 -7.22 18.95 0.45
CA ARG A 154 -7.15 20.29 1.08
C ARG A 154 -5.99 21.15 0.59
N ALA A 155 -4.89 20.56 0.15
CA ALA A 155 -3.69 21.29 -0.24
C ALA A 155 -3.57 21.47 -1.76
N GLY A 156 -4.27 20.67 -2.55
CA GLY A 156 -3.98 20.54 -3.97
C GLY A 156 -2.78 19.61 -4.22
N ILE A 157 -2.14 19.74 -5.37
CA ILE A 157 -1.00 18.90 -5.77
C ILE A 157 0.25 19.77 -5.84
N ASN A 158 1.32 19.36 -5.18
CA ASN A 158 2.64 19.97 -5.27
C ASN A 158 3.36 19.44 -6.52
N MET A 159 3.28 20.17 -7.63
CA MET A 159 3.85 19.76 -8.92
C MET A 159 5.37 19.77 -8.93
N ASP A 160 6.02 20.55 -8.05
CA ASP A 160 7.47 20.52 -7.88
C ASP A 160 7.91 19.18 -7.25
N ALA A 161 7.14 18.68 -6.27
CA ALA A 161 7.35 17.36 -5.70
C ALA A 161 7.08 16.25 -6.72
N VAL A 162 6.00 16.35 -7.50
CA VAL A 162 5.68 15.41 -8.57
C VAL A 162 6.81 15.32 -9.58
N ALA A 163 7.36 16.45 -10.03
CA ALA A 163 8.48 16.50 -10.96
C ALA A 163 9.76 15.87 -10.37
N GLN A 164 9.99 16.04 -9.07
CA GLN A 164 11.11 15.39 -8.37
C GLN A 164 10.91 13.88 -8.27
N MET A 165 9.70 13.42 -7.96
CA MET A 165 9.43 11.98 -7.79
C MET A 165 9.64 11.19 -9.07
N GLY A 166 9.29 11.69 -10.24
CA GLY A 166 9.61 11.01 -11.50
C GLY A 166 11.11 10.79 -11.69
N LYS A 167 11.95 11.78 -11.34
CA LYS A 167 13.41 11.68 -11.39
C LYS A 167 13.95 10.69 -10.35
N ILE A 168 13.40 10.73 -9.12
CA ILE A 168 13.75 9.82 -8.02
C ILE A 168 13.45 8.37 -8.42
N ILE A 169 12.26 8.10 -8.96
CA ILE A 169 11.87 6.75 -9.42
C ILE A 169 12.83 6.26 -10.51
N LYS A 170 13.17 7.09 -11.51
CA LYS A 170 14.14 6.75 -12.54
C LYS A 170 15.52 6.43 -11.97
N GLN A 171 15.99 7.24 -11.03
CA GLN A 171 17.28 7.04 -10.38
C GLN A 171 17.28 5.78 -9.49
N THR A 172 16.18 5.53 -8.78
CA THR A 172 16.01 4.29 -7.97
C THR A 172 16.03 3.06 -8.87
N ALA A 173 15.29 3.08 -9.98
CA ALA A 173 15.31 2.00 -10.98
C ALA A 173 16.71 1.74 -11.50
N HIS A 174 17.46 2.80 -11.87
CA HIS A 174 18.83 2.70 -12.35
C HIS A 174 19.77 2.09 -11.32
N LEU A 175 19.71 2.51 -10.06
CA LEU A 175 20.57 1.99 -8.99
C LEU A 175 20.24 0.54 -8.61
N THR A 176 19.04 0.08 -8.92
CA THR A 176 18.59 -1.31 -8.64
C THR A 176 18.31 -2.12 -9.90
N ARG A 177 18.88 -1.72 -11.05
CA ARG A 177 18.66 -2.36 -12.36
C ARG A 177 19.06 -3.84 -12.39
N ASP A 178 20.07 -4.24 -11.62
CA ASP A 178 20.54 -5.63 -11.54
C ASP A 178 19.51 -6.55 -10.83
N ALA A 179 18.49 -5.95 -10.22
CA ALA A 179 17.32 -6.59 -9.62
C ALA A 179 16.01 -6.06 -10.24
N ASP A 180 16.01 -5.83 -11.56
CA ASP A 180 14.85 -5.38 -12.35
C ASP A 180 14.14 -4.14 -11.78
N GLY A 181 14.86 -3.22 -11.12
CA GLY A 181 14.31 -2.01 -10.55
C GLY A 181 13.55 -2.22 -9.24
N LEU A 182 13.79 -3.33 -8.52
CA LEU A 182 13.07 -3.72 -7.30
C LEU A 182 13.07 -2.65 -6.20
N GLY A 183 14.04 -1.73 -6.18
CA GLY A 183 14.01 -0.58 -5.28
C GLY A 183 12.75 0.27 -5.44
N CYS A 184 12.18 0.35 -6.65
CA CYS A 184 10.94 1.07 -6.92
C CYS A 184 9.71 0.35 -6.33
N ALA A 185 9.74 -0.96 -6.14
CA ALA A 185 8.66 -1.71 -5.48
C ALA A 185 8.52 -1.34 -3.98
N LYS A 186 9.57 -0.76 -3.39
CA LYS A 186 9.60 -0.27 -2.00
C LYS A 186 9.26 1.22 -1.87
N LEU A 187 8.92 1.91 -2.97
CA LEU A 187 8.66 3.35 -3.01
C LEU A 187 7.26 3.65 -3.53
N VAL A 188 6.48 4.39 -2.76
CA VAL A 188 5.12 4.80 -3.12
C VAL A 188 4.97 6.31 -3.10
N VAL A 189 4.30 6.87 -4.11
CA VAL A 189 3.92 8.28 -4.14
C VAL A 189 2.42 8.41 -3.88
N PHE A 190 2.05 9.19 -2.88
CA PHE A 190 0.65 9.34 -2.45
C PHE A 190 0.04 10.71 -2.75
N CYS A 191 -1.28 10.69 -2.92
CA CYS A 191 -2.17 11.80 -2.60
C CYS A 191 -3.17 11.35 -1.52
N ASN A 192 -3.42 12.19 -0.51
CA ASN A 192 -4.24 11.87 0.66
C ASN A 192 -3.74 10.62 1.41
N ALA A 193 -2.46 10.51 1.67
CA ALA A 193 -1.90 9.40 2.44
C ALA A 193 -2.60 9.28 3.81
N VAL A 194 -2.92 8.05 4.20
CA VAL A 194 -3.47 7.74 5.54
C VAL A 194 -2.34 7.45 6.52
N GLU A 195 -2.55 7.80 7.78
CA GLU A 195 -1.52 7.80 8.81
C GLU A 195 -1.46 6.50 9.63
N ASP A 196 -2.45 5.61 9.44
CA ASP A 196 -2.67 4.36 10.18
C ASP A 196 -2.58 3.11 9.29
N ASN A 197 -2.12 3.24 8.04
CA ASN A 197 -2.05 2.16 7.07
C ASN A 197 -1.11 1.03 7.53
N PRO A 198 -1.60 -0.22 7.72
CA PRO A 198 -0.76 -1.36 8.06
C PRO A 198 -0.04 -2.00 6.87
N PHE A 199 -0.44 -1.67 5.63
CA PHE A 199 0.11 -2.27 4.43
C PHE A 199 1.37 -1.52 3.93
N MET A 200 2.45 -2.26 3.65
CA MET A 200 3.64 -1.74 2.97
C MET A 200 3.36 -1.67 1.43
N ALA A 201 4.01 -0.84 0.63
CA ALA A 201 5.24 -0.08 0.90
C ALA A 201 5.00 1.31 1.49
N GLY A 202 3.77 1.81 1.53
CA GLY A 202 3.50 3.20 1.86
C GLY A 202 3.22 3.49 3.33
N ALA A 203 3.27 2.51 4.23
CA ALA A 203 2.95 2.71 5.64
C ALA A 203 3.91 3.68 6.33
N PHE A 204 3.35 4.53 7.18
CA PHE A 204 4.06 5.32 8.17
C PHE A 204 3.16 5.55 9.38
N HIS A 205 3.75 5.91 10.51
CA HIS A 205 3.03 6.20 11.74
C HIS A 205 2.77 7.71 11.86
N GLY A 206 1.51 8.10 11.91
CA GLY A 206 1.10 9.50 11.97
C GLY A 206 1.54 10.21 13.25
N VAL A 207 1.73 11.52 13.15
CA VAL A 207 2.11 12.34 14.31
C VAL A 207 0.99 12.52 15.33
N GLY A 208 -0.25 12.25 14.94
CA GLY A 208 -1.43 12.29 15.81
C GLY A 208 -1.73 10.97 16.51
N GLU A 209 -1.02 9.91 16.18
CA GLU A 209 -1.20 8.58 16.75
C GLU A 209 -0.56 8.44 18.15
N ALA A 210 -0.89 7.35 18.86
CA ALA A 210 -0.30 7.01 20.14
C ALA A 210 1.21 6.73 20.00
N ASP A 211 1.96 6.67 21.11
CA ASP A 211 3.41 6.37 21.09
C ASP A 211 3.74 5.02 20.45
N SER A 212 2.82 4.04 20.60
CA SER A 212 2.82 2.80 19.85
C SER A 212 1.38 2.33 19.65
N VAL A 213 1.09 1.65 18.55
CA VAL A 213 -0.24 1.15 18.20
C VAL A 213 -0.13 -0.14 17.38
N ILE A 214 -1.08 -1.06 17.55
CA ILE A 214 -1.20 -2.26 16.71
C ILE A 214 -2.29 -2.04 15.66
N ASN A 215 -1.90 -2.09 14.40
CA ASN A 215 -2.79 -2.05 13.23
C ASN A 215 -2.73 -3.40 12.51
N VAL A 216 -3.88 -3.95 12.13
CA VAL A 216 -3.96 -5.27 11.50
C VAL A 216 -4.56 -5.13 10.11
N GLY A 217 -3.88 -5.66 9.11
CA GLY A 217 -4.41 -5.83 7.76
C GLY A 217 -4.91 -7.24 7.55
N VAL A 218 -6.18 -7.38 7.21
CA VAL A 218 -6.80 -8.67 6.87
C VAL A 218 -7.17 -8.70 5.40
N SER A 219 -6.98 -9.85 4.74
CA SER A 219 -7.26 -10.03 3.33
C SER A 219 -8.02 -11.32 3.08
N GLY A 220 -8.68 -11.41 1.95
CA GLY A 220 -9.43 -12.59 1.56
C GLY A 220 -10.16 -12.43 0.23
N PRO A 221 -9.46 -12.06 -0.87
CA PRO A 221 -10.06 -12.06 -2.21
C PRO A 221 -10.66 -13.42 -2.56
N GLY A 222 -9.96 -14.51 -2.22
CA GLY A 222 -10.44 -15.88 -2.44
C GLY A 222 -11.76 -16.19 -1.74
N VAL A 223 -11.96 -15.68 -0.52
CA VAL A 223 -13.21 -15.85 0.22
C VAL A 223 -14.39 -15.18 -0.51
N VAL A 224 -14.17 -13.95 -0.98
CA VAL A 224 -15.18 -13.20 -1.75
C VAL A 224 -15.44 -13.89 -3.09
N TYR A 225 -14.41 -14.34 -3.79
CA TYR A 225 -14.53 -15.08 -5.05
C TYR A 225 -15.41 -16.34 -4.89
N HIS A 226 -15.13 -17.16 -3.88
CA HIS A 226 -15.91 -18.37 -3.61
C HIS A 226 -17.36 -18.06 -3.20
N ALA A 227 -17.57 -16.97 -2.45
CA ALA A 227 -18.92 -16.55 -2.08
C ALA A 227 -19.74 -16.13 -3.31
N LEU A 228 -19.13 -15.43 -4.27
CA LEU A 228 -19.79 -15.02 -5.50
C LEU A 228 -20.08 -16.18 -6.46
N GLY A 229 -19.26 -17.22 -6.47
CA GLY A 229 -19.55 -18.45 -7.22
C GLY A 229 -20.91 -19.06 -6.87
N LYS A 230 -21.42 -18.82 -5.66
CA LYS A 230 -22.76 -19.25 -5.22
C LYS A 230 -23.90 -18.33 -5.69
N CYS A 231 -23.57 -17.13 -6.20
CA CYS A 231 -24.53 -16.11 -6.65
C CYS A 231 -24.50 -15.91 -8.17
N LYS A 232 -23.98 -16.86 -8.94
CA LYS A 232 -23.82 -16.74 -10.38
C LYS A 232 -25.17 -16.50 -11.08
N GLY A 233 -25.28 -15.38 -11.81
CA GLY A 233 -26.50 -15.00 -12.52
C GLY A 233 -27.53 -14.26 -11.65
N GLU A 234 -27.28 -14.08 -10.35
CA GLU A 234 -28.17 -13.30 -9.49
C GLU A 234 -28.03 -11.78 -9.75
N PRO A 235 -29.07 -10.99 -9.43
CA PRO A 235 -29.03 -9.53 -9.53
C PRO A 235 -27.92 -8.89 -8.69
N PHE A 236 -27.44 -7.69 -9.08
CA PHE A 236 -26.33 -7.01 -8.39
C PHE A 236 -26.62 -6.62 -6.93
N ASP A 237 -27.87 -6.45 -6.53
CA ASP A 237 -28.23 -6.24 -5.13
C ASP A 237 -27.96 -7.50 -4.28
N VAL A 238 -28.21 -8.69 -4.80
CA VAL A 238 -27.85 -9.97 -4.15
C VAL A 238 -26.33 -10.13 -4.08
N VAL A 239 -25.63 -9.81 -5.17
CA VAL A 239 -24.16 -9.81 -5.21
C VAL A 239 -23.58 -8.87 -4.14
N ALA A 240 -24.07 -7.64 -4.06
CA ALA A 240 -23.61 -6.65 -3.07
C ALA A 240 -23.85 -7.11 -1.62
N GLU A 241 -25.03 -7.69 -1.32
CA GLU A 241 -25.32 -8.23 0.02
C GLU A 241 -24.44 -9.43 0.35
N THR A 242 -24.10 -10.27 -0.61
CA THR A 242 -23.19 -11.40 -0.42
C THR A 242 -21.79 -10.91 -0.09
N ILE A 243 -21.24 -9.97 -0.86
CA ILE A 243 -19.93 -9.36 -0.60
C ILE A 243 -19.91 -8.72 0.79
N LYS A 244 -20.92 -7.94 1.14
CA LYS A 244 -21.01 -7.26 2.43
C LYS A 244 -21.00 -8.24 3.60
N LYS A 245 -21.75 -9.34 3.52
CA LYS A 245 -21.76 -10.38 4.56
C LYS A 245 -20.41 -11.09 4.68
N THR A 246 -19.78 -11.39 3.56
CA THR A 246 -18.44 -12.01 3.52
C THR A 246 -17.39 -11.07 4.12
N ALA A 247 -17.39 -9.80 3.73
CA ALA A 247 -16.50 -8.77 4.27
C ALA A 247 -16.67 -8.60 5.79
N PHE A 248 -17.91 -8.65 6.29
CA PHE A 248 -18.19 -8.65 7.73
C PHE A 248 -17.49 -9.81 8.44
N GLN A 249 -17.58 -11.03 7.92
CA GLN A 249 -16.94 -12.22 8.51
C GLN A 249 -15.42 -12.08 8.52
N ILE A 250 -14.82 -11.68 7.39
CA ILE A 250 -13.37 -11.47 7.27
C ILE A 250 -12.89 -10.43 8.28
N THR A 251 -13.56 -9.28 8.38
CA THR A 251 -13.18 -8.20 9.30
C THR A 251 -13.24 -8.65 10.77
N ARG A 252 -14.23 -9.48 11.15
CA ARG A 252 -14.31 -10.03 12.50
C ARG A 252 -13.11 -10.88 12.88
N MET A 253 -12.53 -11.62 11.93
CA MET A 253 -11.30 -12.37 12.16
C MET A 253 -10.11 -11.43 12.40
N GLY A 254 -9.97 -10.39 11.57
CA GLY A 254 -8.95 -9.36 11.77
C GLY A 254 -9.05 -8.65 13.11
N GLN A 255 -10.27 -8.30 13.54
CA GLN A 255 -10.48 -7.68 14.84
C GLN A 255 -10.08 -8.59 16.00
N MET A 256 -10.37 -9.88 15.92
CA MET A 256 -10.01 -10.84 16.95
C MET A 256 -8.47 -10.92 17.11
N VAL A 257 -7.75 -11.04 16.01
CA VAL A 257 -6.27 -11.06 16.02
C VAL A 257 -5.71 -9.73 16.52
N ALA A 258 -6.28 -8.59 16.12
CA ALA A 258 -5.84 -7.27 16.55
C ALA A 258 -6.01 -7.06 18.06
N ALA A 259 -7.15 -7.47 18.62
CA ALA A 259 -7.42 -7.37 20.05
C ALA A 259 -6.44 -8.24 20.86
N GLU A 260 -6.20 -9.47 20.41
CA GLU A 260 -5.27 -10.39 21.07
C GLU A 260 -3.81 -9.90 20.99
N ALA A 261 -3.37 -9.40 19.83
CA ALA A 261 -2.05 -8.82 19.69
C ALA A 261 -1.86 -7.59 20.57
N SER A 262 -2.87 -6.72 20.64
CA SER A 262 -2.88 -5.54 21.52
C SER A 262 -2.75 -5.92 22.99
N GLU A 263 -3.50 -6.91 23.46
CA GLU A 263 -3.45 -7.37 24.85
C GLU A 263 -2.09 -7.99 25.22
N ARG A 264 -1.57 -8.91 24.37
CA ARG A 264 -0.30 -9.59 24.64
C ARG A 264 0.91 -8.66 24.61
N LEU A 265 0.86 -7.64 23.75
CA LEU A 265 1.96 -6.67 23.60
C LEU A 265 1.84 -5.47 24.53
N ASP A 266 0.73 -5.32 25.25
CA ASP A 266 0.41 -4.13 26.05
C ASP A 266 0.54 -2.82 25.24
N VAL A 267 -0.02 -2.85 24.02
CA VAL A 267 0.01 -1.74 23.06
C VAL A 267 -1.42 -1.47 22.58
N PRO A 268 -1.89 -0.21 22.54
CA PRO A 268 -3.25 0.10 22.11
C PRO A 268 -3.62 -0.51 20.76
N PHE A 269 -4.85 -1.00 20.66
CA PHE A 269 -5.44 -1.42 19.38
C PHE A 269 -5.83 -0.17 18.59
N GLY A 270 -5.24 0.01 17.42
CA GLY A 270 -5.53 1.08 16.46
C GLY A 270 -6.67 0.69 15.52
N ILE A 271 -6.35 0.12 14.36
CA ILE A 271 -7.35 -0.20 13.34
C ILE A 271 -7.23 -1.63 12.80
N VAL A 272 -8.34 -2.08 12.21
CA VAL A 272 -8.39 -3.19 11.24
C VAL A 272 -8.60 -2.61 9.86
N ASP A 273 -7.69 -2.91 8.96
CA ASP A 273 -7.80 -2.63 7.53
C ASP A 273 -8.28 -3.89 6.80
N LEU A 274 -9.51 -3.86 6.31
CA LEU A 274 -10.01 -4.88 5.39
C LEU A 274 -9.70 -4.45 3.97
N SER A 275 -8.57 -4.88 3.46
CA SER A 275 -8.20 -4.69 2.07
C SER A 275 -8.14 -6.03 1.35
N LEU A 276 -8.94 -6.17 0.30
CA LEU A 276 -8.82 -7.31 -0.61
C LEU A 276 -7.51 -7.12 -1.40
N ALA A 277 -6.40 -7.50 -0.76
CA ALA A 277 -5.07 -7.45 -1.30
C ALA A 277 -4.73 -8.84 -1.87
N PRO A 278 -4.72 -9.01 -3.20
CA PRO A 278 -4.51 -10.31 -3.83
C PRO A 278 -3.09 -10.82 -3.61
N THR A 279 -2.88 -12.09 -3.94
CA THR A 279 -1.57 -12.70 -4.11
C THR A 279 -1.46 -13.31 -5.51
N PRO A 280 -0.24 -13.66 -5.97
CA PRO A 280 -0.08 -14.35 -7.25
C PRO A 280 -0.68 -15.78 -7.26
N ALA A 281 -1.16 -16.27 -6.12
CA ALA A 281 -1.77 -17.59 -6.01
C ALA A 281 -3.11 -17.68 -6.76
N ILE A 282 -3.33 -18.79 -7.45
CA ILE A 282 -4.59 -19.06 -8.14
C ILE A 282 -5.73 -19.10 -7.12
N GLY A 283 -6.80 -18.37 -7.38
CA GLY A 283 -7.97 -18.29 -6.51
C GLY A 283 -7.95 -17.15 -5.51
N ASP A 284 -6.86 -16.35 -5.43
CA ASP A 284 -6.73 -15.17 -4.57
C ASP A 284 -6.55 -13.90 -5.41
N SER A 285 -7.53 -13.59 -6.26
CA SER A 285 -7.47 -12.53 -7.26
C SER A 285 -8.69 -11.61 -7.22
N VAL A 286 -8.46 -10.30 -7.17
CA VAL A 286 -9.52 -9.28 -7.30
C VAL A 286 -10.05 -9.24 -8.73
N ALA A 287 -9.19 -9.41 -9.74
CA ALA A 287 -9.64 -9.49 -11.12
C ALA A 287 -10.64 -10.63 -11.34
N ARG A 288 -10.40 -11.80 -10.74
CA ARG A 288 -11.32 -12.93 -10.83
C ARG A 288 -12.66 -12.68 -10.13
N ILE A 289 -12.66 -11.92 -9.04
CA ILE A 289 -13.91 -11.45 -8.42
C ILE A 289 -14.74 -10.62 -9.42
N LEU A 290 -14.09 -9.69 -10.14
CA LEU A 290 -14.77 -8.85 -11.14
C LEU A 290 -15.28 -9.68 -12.32
N GLU A 291 -14.54 -10.68 -12.74
CA GLU A 291 -14.95 -11.62 -13.80
C GLU A 291 -16.13 -12.50 -13.37
N GLU A 292 -16.16 -12.95 -12.11
CA GLU A 292 -17.29 -13.72 -11.57
C GLU A 292 -18.60 -12.90 -11.54
N MET A 293 -18.50 -11.56 -11.54
CA MET A 293 -19.67 -10.67 -11.70
C MET A 293 -20.22 -10.63 -13.15
N GLY A 294 -19.63 -11.40 -14.07
CA GLY A 294 -20.08 -11.55 -15.45
C GLY A 294 -19.24 -10.82 -16.50
N LEU A 295 -18.03 -10.39 -16.15
CA LEU A 295 -17.06 -9.86 -17.11
C LEU A 295 -16.24 -11.02 -17.70
N GLU A 296 -16.04 -11.03 -19.02
CA GLU A 296 -15.21 -12.05 -19.68
C GLU A 296 -13.73 -11.91 -19.27
N THR A 297 -13.24 -10.68 -19.18
CA THR A 297 -11.86 -10.36 -18.76
C THR A 297 -11.85 -9.05 -18.02
N CYS A 298 -11.10 -8.98 -16.92
CA CYS A 298 -10.82 -7.73 -16.21
C CYS A 298 -10.18 -6.71 -17.16
N GLY A 299 -10.59 -5.44 -17.06
CA GLY A 299 -10.16 -4.37 -17.97
C GLY A 299 -11.19 -4.05 -19.05
N THR A 300 -12.09 -4.97 -19.41
CA THR A 300 -13.17 -4.69 -20.38
C THR A 300 -14.17 -3.64 -19.84
N HIS A 301 -15.03 -3.11 -20.72
CA HIS A 301 -16.10 -2.20 -20.31
C HIS A 301 -17.00 -2.85 -19.25
N GLY A 302 -17.32 -2.11 -18.20
CA GLY A 302 -18.02 -2.62 -17.01
C GLY A 302 -17.10 -2.86 -15.80
N THR A 303 -15.79 -3.07 -15.98
CA THR A 303 -14.83 -3.35 -14.88
C THR A 303 -14.85 -2.26 -13.81
N THR A 304 -14.85 -0.98 -14.18
CA THR A 304 -14.89 0.13 -13.21
C THR A 304 -16.20 0.12 -12.40
N ALA A 305 -17.34 -0.21 -13.02
CA ALA A 305 -18.62 -0.32 -12.33
C ALA A 305 -18.66 -1.51 -11.35
N ALA A 306 -18.15 -2.68 -11.78
CA ALA A 306 -18.03 -3.86 -10.92
C ALA A 306 -17.10 -3.60 -9.72
N LEU A 307 -15.97 -2.92 -9.95
CA LEU A 307 -15.04 -2.54 -8.89
C LEU A 307 -15.66 -1.53 -7.91
N ALA A 308 -16.46 -0.57 -8.39
CA ALA A 308 -17.18 0.37 -7.53
C ALA A 308 -18.15 -0.37 -6.59
N LEU A 309 -18.91 -1.34 -7.10
CA LEU A 309 -19.79 -2.18 -6.31
C LEU A 309 -19.00 -2.99 -5.28
N LEU A 310 -17.92 -3.66 -5.71
CA LEU A 310 -17.05 -4.45 -4.83
C LEU A 310 -16.51 -3.60 -3.68
N ASN A 311 -15.89 -2.47 -4.01
CA ASN A 311 -15.24 -1.60 -3.02
C ASN A 311 -16.23 -1.04 -1.98
N ASP A 312 -17.42 -0.61 -2.43
CA ASP A 312 -18.48 -0.09 -1.55
C ASP A 312 -19.03 -1.19 -0.62
N ALA A 313 -19.32 -2.37 -1.16
CA ALA A 313 -19.84 -3.49 -0.39
C ALA A 313 -18.83 -4.01 0.67
N VAL A 314 -17.55 -4.07 0.31
CA VAL A 314 -16.46 -4.41 1.25
C VAL A 314 -16.39 -3.42 2.39
N LYS A 315 -16.37 -2.12 2.11
CA LYS A 315 -16.35 -1.07 3.15
C LYS A 315 -17.57 -1.13 4.06
N LYS A 316 -18.76 -1.33 3.52
CA LYS A 316 -20.00 -1.50 4.31
C LYS A 316 -19.92 -2.70 5.24
N GLY A 317 -19.41 -3.83 4.77
CA GLY A 317 -19.21 -5.03 5.59
C GLY A 317 -18.21 -4.79 6.72
N GLY A 318 -17.09 -4.14 6.42
CA GLY A 318 -16.06 -3.78 7.41
C GLY A 318 -16.60 -2.91 8.54
N ILE A 319 -17.23 -1.78 8.20
CA ILE A 319 -17.81 -0.85 9.19
C ILE A 319 -18.86 -1.52 10.09
N MET A 320 -19.63 -2.46 9.56
CA MET A 320 -20.60 -3.22 10.36
C MET A 320 -19.94 -4.21 11.33
N ALA A 321 -18.73 -4.66 11.03
CA ALA A 321 -18.03 -5.68 11.82
C ALA A 321 -17.20 -5.11 12.96
N SER A 322 -16.66 -3.90 12.83
CA SER A 322 -15.73 -3.29 13.76
C SER A 322 -15.90 -1.78 13.83
N GLY A 323 -15.77 -1.21 15.03
CA GLY A 323 -15.63 0.23 15.24
C GLY A 323 -14.22 0.76 14.99
N HIS A 324 -13.28 -0.12 14.70
CA HIS A 324 -11.85 0.18 14.49
C HIS A 324 -11.44 0.07 13.01
N VAL A 325 -12.36 0.27 12.06
CA VAL A 325 -12.04 0.21 10.64
C VAL A 325 -11.26 1.47 10.23
N GLY A 326 -10.12 1.28 9.58
CA GLY A 326 -9.22 2.36 9.15
C GLY A 326 -8.35 1.95 7.98
N GLY A 327 -7.21 2.62 7.84
CA GLY A 327 -6.24 2.35 6.78
C GLY A 327 -6.80 2.65 5.39
N LEU A 328 -6.52 1.75 4.46
CA LEU A 328 -6.95 1.86 3.06
C LEU A 328 -8.31 1.22 2.80
N SER A 329 -8.65 0.19 3.51
CA SER A 329 -9.88 -0.64 3.45
C SER A 329 -10.63 -0.63 2.11
N GLY A 330 -10.73 -1.77 1.46
CA GLY A 330 -11.44 -1.91 0.18
C GLY A 330 -10.76 -2.89 -0.79
N ALA A 331 -10.86 -2.65 -2.09
CA ALA A 331 -10.28 -3.51 -3.10
C ALA A 331 -8.98 -2.91 -3.66
N PHE A 332 -7.89 -3.69 -3.65
CA PHE A 332 -6.60 -3.37 -4.27
C PHE A 332 -6.54 -3.92 -5.69
N ILE A 333 -5.79 -3.27 -6.54
CA ILE A 333 -5.62 -3.64 -7.95
C ILE A 333 -4.14 -3.67 -8.38
N PRO A 334 -3.22 -4.28 -7.60
CA PRO A 334 -1.82 -4.38 -8.00
C PRO A 334 -1.69 -5.31 -9.21
N VAL A 335 -0.89 -4.90 -10.22
CA VAL A 335 -0.80 -5.71 -11.44
C VAL A 335 0.05 -6.96 -11.23
N SER A 336 1.17 -6.88 -10.49
CA SER A 336 2.05 -8.04 -10.34
C SER A 336 1.62 -9.06 -9.28
N GLU A 337 0.78 -8.63 -8.35
CA GLU A 337 0.37 -9.44 -7.19
C GLU A 337 -0.98 -10.15 -7.43
N ASP A 338 -1.59 -10.02 -8.61
CA ASP A 338 -2.91 -10.56 -8.96
C ASP A 338 -2.84 -11.35 -10.27
N GLU A 339 -3.06 -12.67 -10.23
CA GLU A 339 -2.92 -13.51 -11.42
C GLU A 339 -3.90 -13.13 -12.55
N GLY A 340 -5.09 -12.64 -12.21
CA GLY A 340 -6.06 -12.16 -13.18
C GLY A 340 -5.69 -10.80 -13.78
N MET A 341 -5.10 -9.88 -12.98
CA MET A 341 -4.57 -8.61 -13.51
C MET A 341 -3.37 -8.87 -14.42
N ILE A 342 -2.47 -9.76 -14.04
CA ILE A 342 -1.34 -10.20 -14.90
C ILE A 342 -1.87 -10.73 -16.23
N ALA A 343 -2.86 -11.62 -16.23
CA ALA A 343 -3.44 -12.18 -17.43
C ALA A 343 -4.12 -11.10 -18.32
N ALA A 344 -4.87 -10.19 -17.70
CA ALA A 344 -5.54 -9.09 -18.40
C ALA A 344 -4.56 -8.07 -18.99
N ALA A 345 -3.46 -7.78 -18.32
CA ALA A 345 -2.39 -6.93 -18.83
C ALA A 345 -1.63 -7.60 -19.99
N LYS A 346 -1.34 -8.89 -19.91
CA LYS A 346 -0.71 -9.66 -21.00
C LYS A 346 -1.51 -9.68 -22.28
N ASN A 347 -2.83 -9.77 -22.19
CA ASN A 347 -3.70 -9.76 -23.38
C ASN A 347 -4.14 -8.35 -23.80
N SER A 348 -3.57 -7.29 -23.18
CA SER A 348 -3.83 -5.88 -23.44
C SER A 348 -5.29 -5.44 -23.22
N THR A 349 -6.11 -6.20 -22.48
CA THR A 349 -7.45 -5.76 -22.08
C THR A 349 -7.33 -4.76 -20.91
N LEU A 350 -6.35 -4.93 -20.03
CA LEU A 350 -6.03 -4.01 -18.98
C LEU A 350 -4.85 -3.11 -19.40
N THR A 351 -5.11 -1.81 -19.52
CA THR A 351 -4.14 -0.76 -19.86
C THR A 351 -3.94 0.19 -18.68
N ILE A 352 -2.92 1.05 -18.72
CA ILE A 352 -2.69 2.07 -17.68
C ILE A 352 -3.88 3.02 -17.62
N ASP A 353 -4.40 3.51 -18.75
CA ASP A 353 -5.60 4.37 -18.78
C ASP A 353 -6.83 3.68 -18.14
N LYS A 354 -6.96 2.37 -18.35
CA LYS A 354 -8.04 1.62 -17.72
C LYS A 354 -7.84 1.49 -16.21
N LEU A 355 -6.61 1.27 -15.78
CA LEU A 355 -6.25 1.26 -14.36
C LEU A 355 -6.52 2.62 -13.72
N GLU A 356 -6.14 3.74 -14.35
CA GLU A 356 -6.46 5.10 -13.87
C GLU A 356 -7.95 5.30 -13.70
N ALA A 357 -8.78 4.86 -14.67
CA ALA A 357 -10.24 4.89 -14.50
C ALA A 357 -10.72 4.02 -13.33
N MET A 358 -10.09 2.87 -13.08
CA MET A 358 -10.42 1.98 -11.96
C MET A 358 -9.97 2.59 -10.62
N THR A 359 -8.89 3.37 -10.59
CA THR A 359 -8.40 4.03 -9.36
C THR A 359 -9.36 5.10 -8.85
N CYS A 360 -10.26 5.61 -9.66
CA CYS A 360 -11.35 6.47 -9.18
C CYS A 360 -12.23 5.78 -8.12
N VAL A 361 -12.33 4.46 -8.14
CA VAL A 361 -13.26 3.66 -7.33
C VAL A 361 -12.60 2.54 -6.51
N CYS A 362 -11.31 2.27 -6.69
CA CYS A 362 -10.55 1.34 -5.84
C CYS A 362 -10.16 1.99 -4.50
N SER A 363 -9.46 1.27 -3.64
CA SER A 363 -9.03 1.81 -2.35
C SER A 363 -7.60 2.37 -2.32
N VAL A 364 -6.77 2.08 -3.31
CA VAL A 364 -5.35 2.50 -3.32
C VAL A 364 -5.01 3.38 -4.52
N GLY A 365 -4.82 2.83 -5.70
CA GLY A 365 -4.30 3.56 -6.86
C GLY A 365 -3.61 2.62 -7.85
N LEU A 366 -2.71 3.17 -8.67
CA LEU A 366 -1.82 2.42 -9.56
C LEU A 366 -0.76 1.70 -8.74
N ASP A 367 -0.79 0.39 -8.76
CA ASP A 367 0.08 -0.39 -7.90
C ASP A 367 0.82 -1.48 -8.67
N MET A 368 2.14 -1.58 -8.42
CA MET A 368 3.04 -2.57 -9.01
C MET A 368 3.00 -2.58 -10.55
N ILE A 369 3.16 -1.41 -11.15
CA ILE A 369 3.11 -1.21 -12.60
C ILE A 369 4.53 -1.23 -13.17
N ALA A 370 4.88 -2.30 -13.88
CA ALA A 370 6.13 -2.35 -14.64
C ALA A 370 5.98 -1.58 -15.97
N VAL A 371 6.93 -0.71 -16.27
CA VAL A 371 6.98 0.09 -17.52
C VAL A 371 8.35 -0.01 -18.17
N PRO A 372 8.49 0.29 -19.49
CA PRO A 372 9.79 0.27 -20.16
C PRO A 372 10.81 1.14 -19.43
N GLY A 373 12.04 0.65 -19.33
CA GLY A 373 13.12 1.34 -18.64
C GLY A 373 13.51 2.70 -19.25
N ASP A 374 13.20 2.94 -20.52
CA ASP A 374 13.40 4.21 -21.22
C ASP A 374 12.26 5.22 -21.01
N THR A 375 11.19 4.85 -20.31
CA THR A 375 10.11 5.78 -19.94
C THR A 375 10.71 7.00 -19.24
N SER A 376 10.37 8.20 -19.75
CA SER A 376 10.97 9.45 -19.23
C SER A 376 10.47 9.77 -17.80
N ALA A 377 11.30 10.51 -17.06
CA ALA A 377 10.92 10.99 -15.73
C ALA A 377 9.65 11.87 -15.79
N GLU A 378 9.49 12.64 -16.86
CA GLU A 378 8.33 13.51 -17.07
C GLU A 378 7.05 12.70 -17.32
N THR A 379 7.12 11.59 -18.05
CA THR A 379 5.98 10.67 -18.24
C THR A 379 5.57 10.04 -16.91
N ILE A 380 6.52 9.55 -16.12
CA ILE A 380 6.25 9.02 -14.77
C ILE A 380 5.62 10.09 -13.89
N SER A 381 6.17 11.32 -13.92
CA SER A 381 5.60 12.47 -13.19
C SER A 381 4.17 12.79 -13.63
N ALA A 382 3.86 12.67 -14.92
CA ALA A 382 2.51 12.92 -15.43
C ALA A 382 1.51 11.86 -14.92
N ILE A 383 1.87 10.59 -14.90
CA ILE A 383 1.05 9.52 -14.31
C ILE A 383 0.82 9.79 -12.80
N ILE A 384 1.85 10.22 -12.08
CA ILE A 384 1.71 10.62 -10.66
C ILE A 384 0.74 11.80 -10.51
N ALA A 385 0.80 12.78 -11.42
CA ALA A 385 -0.09 13.95 -11.40
C ALA A 385 -1.55 13.55 -11.65
N ASP A 386 -1.82 12.63 -12.59
CA ASP A 386 -3.16 12.14 -12.91
C ASP A 386 -3.75 11.38 -11.71
N GLU A 387 -2.99 10.47 -11.10
CA GLU A 387 -3.42 9.78 -9.89
C GLU A 387 -3.64 10.71 -8.69
N ALA A 388 -2.76 11.70 -8.52
CA ALA A 388 -2.95 12.71 -7.48
C ALA A 388 -4.21 13.56 -7.74
N ALA A 389 -4.54 13.87 -8.98
CA ALA A 389 -5.76 14.58 -9.36
C ALA A 389 -7.01 13.73 -9.06
N ILE A 390 -6.98 12.44 -9.38
CA ILE A 390 -8.06 11.49 -9.05
C ILE A 390 -8.28 11.46 -7.54
N GLY A 391 -7.22 11.30 -6.74
CA GLY A 391 -7.29 11.28 -5.28
C GLY A 391 -7.82 12.58 -4.71
N MET A 392 -7.29 13.70 -5.18
CA MET A 392 -7.66 15.04 -4.72
C MET A 392 -9.14 15.35 -4.98
N VAL A 393 -9.64 15.08 -6.19
CA VAL A 393 -11.01 15.41 -6.58
C VAL A 393 -12.03 14.49 -5.89
N ASN A 394 -11.71 13.20 -5.75
CA ASN A 394 -12.60 12.21 -5.15
C ASN A 394 -12.47 12.12 -3.61
N SER A 395 -11.61 12.93 -2.97
CA SER A 395 -11.37 12.89 -1.53
C SER A 395 -11.00 11.48 -1.02
N LYS A 396 -10.19 10.77 -1.79
CA LYS A 396 -9.70 9.42 -1.48
C LYS A 396 -8.18 9.35 -1.55
N THR A 397 -7.60 8.37 -0.89
CA THR A 397 -6.18 8.05 -1.08
C THR A 397 -5.97 7.48 -2.48
N THR A 398 -4.96 8.01 -3.17
CA THR A 398 -4.37 7.38 -4.34
C THR A 398 -2.87 7.21 -4.14
N ALA A 399 -2.34 6.13 -4.68
CA ALA A 399 -0.93 5.75 -4.61
C ALA A 399 -0.42 5.44 -6.01
N VAL A 400 0.87 5.66 -6.23
CA VAL A 400 1.57 5.28 -7.46
C VAL A 400 2.82 4.52 -7.09
N ARG A 401 2.91 3.26 -7.56
CA ARG A 401 4.07 2.38 -7.44
C ARG A 401 4.43 1.90 -8.85
N ILE A 402 5.27 2.68 -9.54
CA ILE A 402 5.74 2.43 -10.90
C ILE A 402 7.18 1.93 -10.88
N ILE A 403 7.47 0.92 -11.68
CA ILE A 403 8.76 0.24 -11.74
C ILE A 403 9.27 0.32 -13.19
N PRO A 404 10.13 1.30 -13.52
CA PRO A 404 10.83 1.32 -14.81
C PRO A 404 11.87 0.21 -14.85
N VAL A 405 11.79 -0.68 -15.86
CA VAL A 405 12.64 -1.87 -15.93
C VAL A 405 13.65 -1.72 -17.06
N GLU A 406 14.91 -1.41 -16.72
CA GLU A 406 15.97 -1.22 -17.71
C GLU A 406 16.25 -2.50 -18.50
N GLY A 407 16.36 -2.37 -19.80
CA GLY A 407 16.66 -3.49 -20.72
C GLY A 407 15.45 -4.35 -21.09
N LYS A 408 14.26 -4.05 -20.57
CA LYS A 408 13.01 -4.76 -20.92
C LYS A 408 12.06 -3.85 -21.70
N GLY A 409 11.37 -4.45 -22.69
CA GLY A 409 10.39 -3.80 -23.55
C GLY A 409 8.95 -4.23 -23.19
N VAL A 410 7.98 -3.58 -23.84
CA VAL A 410 6.56 -3.89 -23.64
C VAL A 410 6.27 -5.38 -23.90
N GLY A 411 5.59 -6.02 -22.94
CA GLY A 411 5.25 -7.44 -22.97
C GLY A 411 6.25 -8.37 -22.32
N ASP A 412 7.50 -7.92 -22.07
CA ASP A 412 8.47 -8.70 -21.31
C ASP A 412 7.99 -8.90 -19.86
N MET A 413 8.33 -10.06 -19.29
CA MET A 413 7.98 -10.35 -17.90
C MET A 413 9.06 -9.92 -16.93
N VAL A 414 8.64 -9.36 -15.80
CA VAL A 414 9.50 -8.98 -14.68
C VAL A 414 9.13 -9.83 -13.48
N GLU A 415 10.13 -10.50 -12.90
CA GLU A 415 9.97 -11.32 -11.70
C GLU A 415 10.39 -10.50 -10.47
N MET A 416 9.45 -10.27 -9.56
CA MET A 416 9.69 -9.49 -8.34
C MET A 416 9.81 -10.38 -7.10
N GLY A 417 9.43 -11.65 -7.24
CA GLY A 417 9.57 -12.69 -6.22
C GLY A 417 8.54 -12.63 -5.08
N GLY A 418 8.33 -13.77 -4.44
CA GLY A 418 7.45 -13.91 -3.27
C GLY A 418 6.04 -13.37 -3.51
N LEU A 419 5.52 -12.60 -2.56
CA LEU A 419 4.19 -11.99 -2.65
C LEU A 419 4.10 -10.86 -3.68
N LEU A 420 5.23 -10.30 -4.12
CA LEU A 420 5.24 -9.24 -5.14
C LEU A 420 5.01 -9.79 -6.55
N GLY A 421 5.17 -11.10 -6.74
CA GLY A 421 4.82 -11.83 -7.94
C GLY A 421 5.61 -11.45 -9.18
N SER A 422 4.92 -11.35 -10.31
CA SER A 422 5.49 -10.98 -11.61
C SER A 422 4.55 -10.07 -12.39
N ALA A 423 5.09 -9.20 -13.25
CA ALA A 423 4.28 -8.32 -14.08
C ALA A 423 4.76 -8.30 -15.54
N PRO A 424 3.87 -8.17 -16.53
CA PRO A 424 4.26 -7.76 -17.85
C PRO A 424 4.63 -6.27 -17.85
N VAL A 425 5.66 -5.89 -18.60
CA VAL A 425 5.98 -4.48 -18.86
C VAL A 425 4.84 -3.87 -19.69
N MET A 426 4.14 -2.90 -19.12
CA MET A 426 2.97 -2.26 -19.73
C MET A 426 3.37 -1.08 -20.63
N PRO A 427 2.68 -0.85 -21.75
CA PRO A 427 2.94 0.30 -22.61
C PRO A 427 2.56 1.61 -21.93
N VAL A 428 3.33 2.67 -22.16
CA VAL A 428 3.02 4.06 -21.84
C VAL A 428 2.84 4.86 -23.12
N HIS A 429 2.10 5.99 -23.07
CA HIS A 429 1.95 6.86 -24.22
C HIS A 429 3.27 7.46 -24.67
N SER A 430 3.48 7.55 -25.98
CA SER A 430 4.68 8.16 -26.59
C SER A 430 4.62 9.68 -26.64
N ALA A 431 3.43 10.28 -26.48
CA ALA A 431 3.27 11.73 -26.41
C ALA A 431 3.93 12.30 -25.15
N LYS A 432 4.61 13.43 -25.31
CA LYS A 432 5.41 14.03 -24.24
C LYS A 432 4.60 14.92 -23.33
N SER A 433 4.83 14.80 -22.01
CA SER A 433 4.28 15.67 -20.96
C SER A 433 5.30 16.65 -20.38
N SER A 434 6.48 16.78 -21.01
CA SER A 434 7.62 17.54 -20.47
C SER A 434 7.27 18.99 -20.13
N ASP A 435 6.59 19.70 -21.04
CA ASP A 435 6.23 21.11 -20.84
C ASP A 435 5.16 21.28 -19.73
N PHE A 436 4.26 20.29 -19.59
CA PHE A 436 3.28 20.27 -18.51
C PHE A 436 3.97 20.12 -17.15
N ILE A 437 4.87 19.17 -17.02
CA ILE A 437 5.60 18.92 -15.77
C ILE A 437 6.57 20.06 -15.46
N ALA A 438 7.22 20.65 -16.47
CA ALA A 438 8.15 21.76 -16.31
C ALA A 438 7.51 23.05 -15.77
N ARG A 439 6.18 23.17 -15.81
CA ARG A 439 5.47 24.33 -15.22
C ARG A 439 5.64 24.40 -13.71
N GLY A 440 5.78 23.27 -13.03
CA GLY A 440 5.94 23.22 -11.57
C GLY A 440 4.81 23.88 -10.79
N GLY A 441 5.14 24.35 -9.60
CA GLY A 441 4.20 25.06 -8.73
C GLY A 441 3.13 24.18 -8.13
N ARG A 442 1.87 24.60 -8.14
CA ARG A 442 0.77 23.89 -7.48
C ARG A 442 -0.47 23.83 -8.36
N ILE A 443 -1.08 22.65 -8.47
CA ILE A 443 -2.48 22.52 -8.88
C ILE A 443 -3.33 22.82 -7.63
N PRO A 444 -4.20 23.87 -7.65
CA PRO A 444 -4.97 24.26 -6.47
C PRO A 444 -5.94 23.17 -6.01
N ALA A 445 -6.28 23.22 -4.71
CA ALA A 445 -7.33 22.37 -4.16
C ALA A 445 -8.68 22.61 -4.86
N PRO A 446 -9.48 21.54 -5.09
CA PRO A 446 -10.78 21.69 -5.77
C PRO A 446 -11.76 22.46 -4.89
N LEU A 447 -12.76 23.10 -5.51
CA LEU A 447 -13.74 23.95 -4.81
C LEU A 447 -14.46 23.21 -3.67
N GLN A 448 -14.79 21.94 -3.83
CA GLN A 448 -15.45 21.14 -2.78
C GLN A 448 -14.62 20.96 -1.51
N SER A 449 -13.31 21.15 -1.57
CA SER A 449 -12.44 21.07 -0.38
C SER A 449 -12.51 22.31 0.52
N LEU A 450 -13.09 23.39 0.02
CA LEU A 450 -13.28 24.64 0.76
C LEU A 450 -14.49 24.63 1.70
N LYS A 451 -15.15 23.49 1.85
CA LYS A 451 -16.19 23.30 2.86
C LYS A 451 -15.54 23.26 4.24
N ASN A 452 -15.86 24.21 5.06
CA ASN A 452 -15.44 24.30 6.45
C ASN A 452 -16.37 23.48 7.33
#